data_c1118d6aab15f40ccefbafd54dd714e8
#
_entry.id   c1118d6aab15f40ccefbafd54dd714e8
#
_cell.length_a   1.000
_cell.length_b   1.000
_cell.length_c   1.000
_cell.angle_alpha   90.00
_cell.angle_beta   90.00
_cell.angle_gamma   90.00
#
_symmetry.space_group_name_H-M   'P 1'
#
loop_
_entity.id
_entity.type
_entity.pdbx_description
1 polymer ?
#
loop_
_entity_poly.entity_id
_entity_poly.type
_entity_poly.pdbx_seq_one_letter_code
_entity_poly.pdbx_strand_id
1 'polypeptide(L)'
;MAGASITKADSDEVMLAVLIDADNARAQHLEDLLAEIAKYGKASVRRAYGDWTSNQLNSWKQELLQHSVQPIQQFSYTVGKNATDSALIIDAMDLLHAGNVDGFCLVSSDSDFT
;
A
#
# COMPACT_ATOMS: atom_id res chain seq x y z
N MET A 1 27.42 10.56 -11.56
CA MET A 1 27.11 10.50 -11.11
C MET A 1 26.76 10.56 -10.46
N ALA A 2 27.05 10.70 -10.70
CA ALA A 2 26.74 10.86 -10.09
C ALA A 2 26.02 10.58 -9.13
N GLY A 3 25.98 9.70 -8.88
CA GLY A 3 25.04 9.20 -7.98
C GLY A 3 25.05 9.83 -6.63
N ALA A 4 26.18 10.09 -6.13
CA ALA A 4 26.29 10.60 -4.76
C ALA A 4 25.67 11.99 -4.61
N SER A 5 25.75 12.77 -5.65
CA SER A 5 25.28 14.14 -5.55
C SER A 5 23.77 14.24 -5.48
N ILE A 6 23.07 13.22 -5.88
CA ILE A 6 21.61 13.24 -5.84
C ILE A 6 21.09 13.14 -4.42
N THR A 7 21.94 12.80 -3.50
CA THR A 7 21.51 12.56 -2.14
C THR A 7 20.71 13.72 -1.58
N LYS A 8 21.13 14.91 -1.85
CA LYS A 8 20.44 16.08 -1.32
C LYS A 8 19.04 16.22 -1.89
N ALA A 9 18.90 16.05 -3.20
CA ALA A 9 17.58 16.11 -3.81
C ALA A 9 16.68 15.01 -3.30
N ASP A 10 17.26 13.82 -3.15
CA ASP A 10 16.47 12.69 -2.68
C ASP A 10 15.99 12.91 -1.25
N SER A 11 16.79 13.57 -0.43
CA SER A 11 16.41 13.78 0.96
C SER A 11 15.24 14.73 1.10
N ASP A 12 14.97 15.53 0.07
CA ASP A 12 13.84 16.45 0.10
C ASP A 12 12.56 15.80 -0.42
N GLU A 13 12.66 14.62 -0.98
CA GLU A 13 11.50 13.94 -1.52
C GLU A 13 10.73 13.24 -0.42
N VAL A 14 9.40 13.43 -0.44
CA VAL A 14 8.51 12.79 0.51
C VAL A 14 8.37 11.33 0.13
N MET A 15 8.63 10.44 1.07
CA MET A 15 8.50 9.01 0.87
C MET A 15 7.21 8.51 1.50
N LEU A 16 6.38 7.89 0.70
CA LEU A 16 5.06 7.44 1.14
C LEU A 16 4.93 5.94 1.08
N ALA A 17 4.26 5.38 2.09
CA ALA A 17 3.89 3.97 2.08
C ALA A 17 2.43 3.85 1.68
N VAL A 18 2.15 3.11 0.61
CA VAL A 18 0.81 2.89 0.12
C VAL A 18 0.37 1.51 0.60
N LEU A 19 -0.58 1.48 1.50
CA LEU A 19 -1.08 0.26 2.11
C LEU A 19 -2.55 0.09 1.69
N ILE A 20 -2.83 -0.99 0.99
CA ILE A 20 -4.10 -1.19 0.32
C ILE A 20 -4.86 -2.32 0.99
N ASP A 21 -6.09 -2.06 1.38
CA ASP A 21 -7.01 -3.09 1.86
C ASP A 21 -7.70 -3.69 0.63
N ALA A 22 -7.10 -4.72 0.04
CA ALA A 22 -7.56 -5.25 -1.22
C ALA A 22 -8.92 -5.92 -1.12
N ASP A 23 -9.31 -6.41 0.07
CA ASP A 23 -10.62 -7.01 0.25
C ASP A 23 -11.73 -5.97 0.16
N ASN A 24 -11.40 -4.69 0.39
CA ASN A 24 -12.35 -3.61 0.44
C ASN A 24 -12.01 -2.46 -0.51
N ALA A 25 -11.22 -2.75 -1.55
CA ALA A 25 -10.90 -1.73 -2.54
C ALA A 25 -11.00 -2.36 -3.93
N ARG A 26 -11.03 -1.53 -4.94
CA ARG A 26 -11.18 -2.00 -6.31
C ARG A 26 -9.89 -1.86 -7.10
N ALA A 27 -9.47 -2.96 -7.72
CA ALA A 27 -8.22 -2.97 -8.48
C ALA A 27 -8.24 -1.99 -9.65
N GLN A 28 -9.40 -1.75 -10.22
CA GLN A 28 -9.48 -0.92 -11.41
C GLN A 28 -9.12 0.53 -11.16
N HIS A 29 -9.10 0.95 -9.90
CA HIS A 29 -8.75 2.32 -9.55
C HIS A 29 -7.28 2.49 -9.17
N LEU A 30 -6.51 1.40 -9.19
CA LEU A 30 -5.14 1.45 -8.68
C LEU A 30 -4.24 2.39 -9.47
N GLU A 31 -4.35 2.36 -10.79
CA GLU A 31 -3.49 3.20 -11.62
C GLU A 31 -3.75 4.68 -11.36
N ASP A 32 -5.02 5.07 -11.31
CA ASP A 32 -5.37 6.45 -11.04
C ASP A 32 -4.94 6.87 -9.64
N LEU A 33 -5.09 5.96 -8.70
CA LEU A 33 -4.70 6.23 -7.33
C LEU A 33 -3.20 6.48 -7.20
N LEU A 34 -2.40 5.62 -7.83
CA LEU A 34 -0.96 5.80 -7.77
C LEU A 34 -0.51 7.07 -8.47
N ALA A 35 -1.19 7.44 -9.55
CA ALA A 35 -0.89 8.70 -10.22
C ALA A 35 -1.19 9.89 -9.33
N GLU A 36 -2.28 9.80 -8.58
CA GLU A 36 -2.64 10.86 -7.64
C GLU A 36 -1.63 10.96 -6.50
N ILE A 37 -1.24 9.82 -5.96
CA ILE A 37 -0.27 9.80 -4.87
C ILE A 37 1.06 10.40 -5.31
N ALA A 38 1.43 10.18 -6.56
CA ALA A 38 2.70 10.69 -7.08
C ALA A 38 2.80 12.21 -7.00
N LYS A 39 1.67 12.89 -6.91
CA LYS A 39 1.66 14.34 -6.76
C LYS A 39 2.13 14.77 -5.37
N TYR A 40 2.07 13.89 -4.40
CA TYR A 40 2.39 14.23 -3.02
C TYR A 40 3.74 13.68 -2.58
N GLY A 41 4.25 12.67 -3.29
CA GLY A 41 5.51 12.08 -2.93
C GLY A 41 5.76 10.83 -3.71
N LYS A 42 6.77 10.09 -3.29
CA LYS A 42 7.16 8.85 -3.95
C LYS A 42 6.57 7.66 -3.20
N ALA A 43 5.83 6.81 -3.90
CA ALA A 43 5.29 5.60 -3.30
C ALA A 43 6.40 4.56 -3.19
N SER A 44 7.21 4.67 -2.15
CA SER A 44 8.38 3.82 -1.97
C SER A 44 8.02 2.44 -1.42
N VAL A 45 6.89 2.33 -0.72
CA VAL A 45 6.38 1.06 -0.22
C VAL A 45 4.97 0.90 -0.75
N ARG A 46 4.70 -0.25 -1.39
CA ARG A 46 3.38 -0.54 -1.94
C ARG A 46 3.02 -1.96 -1.56
N ARG A 47 1.98 -2.09 -0.73
CA ARG A 47 1.53 -3.40 -0.25
C ARG A 47 0.02 -3.49 -0.31
N ALA A 48 -0.47 -4.68 -0.69
CA ALA A 48 -1.91 -4.93 -0.76
C ALA A 48 -2.23 -6.12 0.12
N TYR A 49 -3.14 -5.92 1.05
CA TYR A 49 -3.49 -6.90 2.07
C TYR A 49 -4.81 -7.55 1.75
N GLY A 50 -4.85 -8.86 1.79
CA GLY A 50 -6.07 -9.58 1.50
C GLY A 50 -5.86 -11.07 1.50
N ASP A 51 -6.92 -11.80 1.25
CA ASP A 51 -6.86 -13.26 1.13
C ASP A 51 -6.62 -13.61 -0.33
N TRP A 52 -5.37 -13.79 -0.67
CA TRP A 52 -4.96 -14.01 -2.05
C TRP A 52 -5.26 -15.43 -2.54
N THR A 53 -5.73 -16.30 -1.65
CA THR A 53 -6.21 -17.61 -2.06
C THR A 53 -7.64 -17.54 -2.58
N SER A 54 -8.32 -16.43 -2.37
CA SER A 54 -9.69 -16.22 -2.81
C SER A 54 -9.75 -15.78 -4.25
N ASN A 55 -10.75 -16.28 -4.98
CA ASN A 55 -10.99 -15.86 -6.35
C ASN A 55 -11.47 -14.41 -6.43
N GLN A 56 -11.94 -13.87 -5.33
CA GLN A 56 -12.45 -12.51 -5.31
C GLN A 56 -11.37 -11.48 -5.64
N LEU A 57 -10.11 -11.84 -5.41
CA LEU A 57 -9.00 -10.92 -5.64
C LEU A 57 -8.27 -11.19 -6.94
N ASN A 58 -8.85 -11.99 -7.83
CA ASN A 58 -8.19 -12.30 -9.09
C ASN A 58 -7.92 -11.05 -9.94
N SER A 59 -8.82 -10.08 -9.89
CA SER A 59 -8.61 -8.85 -10.65
C SER A 59 -7.42 -8.03 -10.14
N TRP A 60 -7.04 -8.22 -8.88
CA TRP A 60 -5.90 -7.55 -8.31
C TRP A 60 -4.57 -8.14 -8.76
N LYS A 61 -4.55 -9.43 -9.06
CA LYS A 61 -3.27 -10.13 -9.26
C LYS A 61 -2.48 -9.55 -10.43
N GLN A 62 -3.16 -9.21 -11.50
CA GLN A 62 -2.49 -8.60 -12.65
C GLN A 62 -2.03 -7.19 -12.33
N GLU A 63 -2.84 -6.44 -11.61
CA GLU A 63 -2.50 -5.07 -11.25
C GLU A 63 -1.30 -5.03 -10.30
N LEU A 64 -1.19 -6.01 -9.42
CA LEU A 64 -0.05 -6.06 -8.51
C LEU A 64 1.26 -6.18 -9.28
N LEU A 65 1.29 -7.03 -10.29
CA LEU A 65 2.47 -7.19 -11.11
C LEU A 65 2.78 -5.93 -11.90
N GLN A 66 1.74 -5.34 -12.47
CA GLN A 66 1.91 -4.19 -13.35
C GLN A 66 2.43 -2.97 -12.58
N HIS A 67 2.02 -2.81 -11.34
CA HIS A 67 2.35 -1.62 -10.55
C HIS A 67 3.34 -1.89 -9.42
N SER A 68 3.94 -3.07 -9.41
CA SER A 68 4.96 -3.43 -8.42
C SER A 68 4.43 -3.32 -6.99
N VAL A 69 3.22 -3.83 -6.77
CA VAL A 69 2.62 -3.86 -5.44
C VAL A 69 2.81 -5.24 -4.85
N GLN A 70 3.29 -5.30 -3.63
CA GLN A 70 3.56 -6.55 -2.94
C GLN A 70 2.29 -7.07 -2.27
N PRO A 71 1.86 -8.31 -2.60
CA PRO A 71 0.70 -8.89 -1.91
C PRO A 71 1.12 -9.43 -0.54
N ILE A 72 0.31 -9.13 0.47
CA ILE A 72 0.51 -9.64 1.82
C ILE A 72 -0.71 -10.49 2.15
N GLN A 73 -0.47 -11.76 2.47
CA GLN A 73 -1.55 -12.69 2.77
C GLN A 73 -2.13 -12.41 4.15
N GLN A 74 -3.44 -12.34 4.19
CA GLN A 74 -4.18 -12.14 5.42
C GLN A 74 -5.39 -13.06 5.38
N PHE A 75 -5.40 -14.11 6.19
CA PHE A 75 -6.53 -15.04 6.22
C PHE A 75 -7.63 -14.49 7.10
N SER A 76 -8.86 -14.68 6.66
CA SER A 76 -10.03 -14.20 7.38
C SER A 76 -10.53 -15.28 8.35
N TYR A 77 -9.71 -15.62 9.31
CA TYR A 77 -10.12 -16.61 10.30
C TYR A 77 -11.09 -16.07 11.31
N THR A 78 -10.92 -14.82 11.65
CA THR A 78 -11.77 -14.24 12.68
C THR A 78 -13.07 -13.79 12.07
N VAL A 79 -14.07 -13.75 12.92
CA VAL A 79 -15.37 -13.23 12.53
C VAL A 79 -15.22 -11.74 12.32
N GLY A 80 -15.72 -11.29 11.18
CA GLY A 80 -15.70 -9.89 10.92
C GLY A 80 -14.58 -9.46 9.99
N LYS A 81 -14.60 -8.22 9.66
CA LYS A 81 -13.77 -7.63 8.63
C LYS A 81 -12.45 -7.07 9.15
N ASN A 82 -12.20 -7.19 10.42
CA ASN A 82 -11.04 -6.52 11.03
C ASN A 82 -9.73 -7.29 10.83
N ALA A 83 -9.81 -8.51 10.30
CA ALA A 83 -8.60 -9.30 10.13
C ALA A 83 -7.60 -8.65 9.19
N THR A 84 -8.08 -8.17 8.05
CA THR A 84 -7.22 -7.52 7.07
C THR A 84 -6.67 -6.21 7.64
N ASP A 85 -7.53 -5.46 8.33
CA ASP A 85 -7.12 -4.21 8.91
C ASP A 85 -5.99 -4.38 9.92
N SER A 86 -6.01 -5.49 10.65
CA SER A 86 -4.99 -5.72 11.68
C SER A 86 -3.59 -5.85 11.08
N ALA A 87 -3.46 -6.60 9.99
CA ALA A 87 -2.16 -6.75 9.35
C ALA A 87 -1.67 -5.44 8.78
N LEU A 88 -2.57 -4.69 8.17
CA LEU A 88 -2.24 -3.39 7.61
C LEU A 88 -1.74 -2.44 8.68
N ILE A 89 -2.43 -2.41 9.81
CA ILE A 89 -2.05 -1.52 10.91
C ILE A 89 -0.71 -1.91 11.51
N ILE A 90 -0.47 -3.21 11.68
CA ILE A 90 0.79 -3.68 12.21
C ILE A 90 1.95 -3.26 11.30
N ASP A 91 1.78 -3.44 9.99
CA ASP A 91 2.81 -3.04 9.04
C ASP A 91 3.04 -1.53 9.05
N ALA A 92 1.95 -0.76 9.18
CA ALA A 92 2.08 0.69 9.25
C ALA A 92 2.91 1.10 10.45
N MET A 93 2.68 0.47 11.59
CA MET A 93 3.45 0.78 12.78
C MET A 93 4.92 0.39 12.61
N ASP A 94 5.17 -0.77 12.00
CA ASP A 94 6.54 -1.19 11.76
C ASP A 94 7.28 -0.22 10.85
N LEU A 95 6.62 0.24 9.81
CA LEU A 95 7.23 1.19 8.88
C LEU A 95 7.50 2.52 9.56
N LEU A 96 6.59 2.94 10.43
CA LEU A 96 6.77 4.18 11.16
C LEU A 96 7.99 4.10 12.08
N HIS A 97 8.13 2.98 12.79
CA HIS A 97 9.26 2.79 13.68
C HIS A 97 10.58 2.68 12.92
N ALA A 98 10.54 2.10 11.73
CA ALA A 98 11.75 1.98 10.92
C ALA A 98 12.23 3.33 10.39
N GLY A 99 11.34 4.30 10.32
CA GLY A 99 11.70 5.63 9.85
C GLY A 99 11.99 5.72 8.37
N ASN A 100 11.48 4.75 7.59
CA ASN A 100 11.76 4.70 6.16
C ASN A 100 10.79 5.50 5.32
N VAL A 101 9.68 5.94 5.90
CA VAL A 101 8.68 6.68 5.17
C VAL A 101 8.28 7.93 5.94
N ASP A 102 7.83 8.92 5.20
CA ASP A 102 7.40 10.20 5.78
C ASP A 102 5.90 10.25 6.02
N GLY A 103 5.16 9.36 5.37
CA GLY A 103 3.72 9.34 5.53
C GLY A 103 3.11 8.08 4.94
N PHE A 104 1.82 7.94 5.11
CA PHE A 104 1.08 6.76 4.67
C PHE A 104 -0.10 7.18 3.82
N CYS A 105 -0.45 6.31 2.87
CA CYS A 105 -1.68 6.41 2.14
C CYS A 105 -2.45 5.11 2.35
N LEU A 106 -3.53 5.17 3.10
CA LEU A 106 -4.34 3.99 3.38
C LEU A 106 -5.49 3.95 2.39
N VAL A 107 -5.58 2.84 1.66
CA VAL A 107 -6.53 2.71 0.57
C VAL A 107 -7.57 1.67 0.93
N SER A 108 -8.82 2.11 1.06
CA SER A 108 -9.94 1.22 1.32
C SER A 108 -11.21 1.94 0.90
N SER A 109 -12.19 1.16 0.45
CA SER A 109 -13.51 1.73 0.20
C SER A 109 -14.36 1.71 1.46
N ASP A 110 -13.82 1.21 2.55
CA ASP A 110 -14.50 1.24 3.83
C ASP A 110 -14.50 2.66 4.37
N SER A 111 -15.67 3.17 4.67
CA SER A 111 -15.80 4.54 5.14
C SER A 111 -15.09 4.79 6.46
N ASP A 112 -14.79 3.75 7.19
CA ASP A 112 -14.09 3.88 8.46
C ASP A 112 -12.69 4.45 8.31
N PHE A 113 -12.14 4.41 7.11
CA PHE A 113 -10.82 4.97 6.83
C PHE A 113 -10.86 6.43 6.42
N THR A 114 -12.03 6.93 6.21
CA THR A 114 -12.15 8.33 5.82
C THR A 114 -12.43 9.20 7.03
#